data_2b6c73a6a248114baac83214a247513b
#
_entry.id   2b6c73a6a248114baac83214a247513b
#
_cell.length_a   1.000
_cell.length_b   1.000
_cell.length_c   1.000
_cell.angle_alpha   90.00
_cell.angle_beta   90.00
_cell.angle_gamma   90.00
#
_symmetry.space_group_name_H-M   'P 1'
#
loop_
_entity.id
_entity.type
_entity.pdbx_description
1 polymer ?
#
loop_
_entity_poly.entity_id
_entity_poly.type
_entity_poly.pdbx_seq_one_letter_code
_entity_poly.pdbx_strand_id
1 'polypeptide(L)'
;MIIRIIWLCAGIIALAAGIWILLRKLNCKLQIPGRFVRWDSMTPKKDGQQFAPVFEFTLGSEWYSCRSFECFSLKKTGELNYKANREYPIFVNPRKPKDMIIARKLYWEDYCVFVVAAFCLVMAFIPV
;
A
#
# COMPACT_ATOMS: atom_id res chain seq x y z
N MET A 1 26.70 -22.15 7.89
CA MET A 1 26.58 -21.00 8.81
C MET A 1 26.25 -19.71 8.10
N ILE A 2 26.98 -19.33 7.05
CA ILE A 2 26.73 -18.11 6.27
C ILE A 2 25.31 -18.11 5.68
N ILE A 3 24.86 -19.25 5.14
CA ILE A 3 23.54 -19.40 4.54
C ILE A 3 22.43 -19.09 5.55
N ARG A 4 22.58 -19.55 6.78
CA ARG A 4 21.61 -19.27 7.86
C ARG A 4 21.51 -17.80 8.19
N ILE A 5 22.65 -17.12 8.22
CA ILE A 5 22.71 -15.67 8.46
C ILE A 5 21.99 -14.92 7.35
N ILE A 6 22.19 -15.33 6.10
CA ILE A 6 21.50 -14.73 4.93
C ILE A 6 19.98 -14.89 5.06
N TRP A 7 19.50 -16.09 5.39
CA TRP A 7 18.08 -16.34 5.56
C TRP A 7 17.50 -15.55 6.75
N LEU A 8 18.25 -15.46 7.83
CA LEU A 8 17.82 -14.70 9.00
C LEU A 8 17.71 -13.21 8.68
N CYS A 9 18.71 -12.66 8.01
CA CYS A 9 18.69 -11.25 7.60
C CYS A 9 17.54 -10.96 6.64
N ALA A 10 17.33 -11.82 5.65
CA ALA A 10 16.25 -11.67 4.69
C ALA A 10 14.88 -11.72 5.39
N GLY A 11 14.70 -12.62 6.35
CA GLY A 11 13.46 -12.73 7.11
C GLY A 11 13.20 -11.49 7.96
N ILE A 12 14.22 -10.97 8.62
CA ILE A 12 14.10 -9.75 9.44
C ILE A 12 13.75 -8.54 8.57
N ILE A 13 14.40 -8.39 7.43
CA ILE A 13 14.14 -7.28 6.49
C ILE A 13 12.70 -7.36 5.97
N ALA A 14 12.27 -8.55 5.55
CA ALA A 14 10.90 -8.76 5.05
C ALA A 14 9.86 -8.48 6.13
N LEU A 15 10.11 -8.93 7.38
CA LEU A 15 9.21 -8.69 8.50
C LEU A 15 9.12 -7.20 8.82
N ALA A 16 10.24 -6.50 8.85
CA ALA A 16 10.28 -5.06 9.10
C ALA A 16 9.50 -4.29 8.01
N ALA A 17 9.67 -4.67 6.75
CA ALA A 17 8.94 -4.05 5.64
C ALA A 17 7.42 -4.28 5.77
N GLY A 18 7.01 -5.50 6.12
CA GLY A 18 5.61 -5.84 6.32
C GLY A 18 4.98 -5.05 7.48
N ILE A 19 5.68 -4.94 8.59
CA ILE A 19 5.22 -4.17 9.74
C ILE A 19 5.10 -2.69 9.38
N TRP A 20 6.07 -2.15 8.65
CA TRP A 20 6.04 -0.75 8.22
C TRP A 20 4.82 -0.46 7.33
N ILE A 21 4.54 -1.31 6.35
CA ILE A 21 3.37 -1.19 5.49
C ILE A 21 2.07 -1.24 6.31
N LEU A 22 1.98 -2.19 7.24
CA LEU A 22 0.82 -2.34 8.10
C LEU A 22 0.59 -1.11 8.97
N LEU A 23 1.65 -0.59 9.60
CA LEU A 23 1.55 0.62 10.43
C LEU A 23 1.14 1.83 9.60
N ARG A 24 1.66 1.96 8.39
CA ARG A 24 1.30 3.04 7.48
C ARG A 24 -0.19 3.02 7.15
N LYS A 25 -0.74 1.83 6.87
CA LYS A 25 -2.18 1.68 6.62
C LYS A 25 -3.02 1.93 7.87
N LEU A 26 -2.57 1.48 9.04
CA LEU A 26 -3.29 1.70 10.28
C LEU A 26 -3.31 3.17 10.68
N ASN A 27 -2.26 3.92 10.35
CA ASN A 27 -2.19 5.34 10.63
C ASN A 27 -3.14 6.17 9.74
N CYS A 28 -3.58 5.64 8.61
CA CYS A 28 -4.59 6.25 7.77
C CYS A 28 -5.99 5.95 8.34
N LYS A 29 -6.34 6.57 9.45
CA LYS A 29 -7.55 6.27 10.21
C LYS A 29 -8.67 7.30 10.09
N LEU A 30 -8.39 8.47 9.53
CA LEU A 30 -9.38 9.52 9.36
C LEU A 30 -10.12 9.34 8.04
N GLN A 31 -11.42 9.04 8.12
CA GLN A 31 -12.26 8.90 6.93
C GLN A 31 -12.84 10.25 6.54
N ILE A 32 -12.58 10.69 5.32
CA ILE A 32 -13.08 11.95 4.77
C ILE A 32 -13.51 11.72 3.31
N PRO A 33 -14.40 12.58 2.77
CA PRO A 33 -14.72 12.53 1.36
C PRO A 33 -13.57 13.09 0.54
N GLY A 34 -13.16 12.35 -0.49
CA GLY A 34 -12.15 12.78 -1.45
C GLY A 34 -12.72 12.77 -2.85
N ARG A 35 -12.39 13.79 -3.65
CA ARG A 35 -12.82 13.88 -5.03
C ARG A 35 -11.82 13.17 -5.92
N PHE A 36 -12.27 12.16 -6.66
CA PHE A 36 -11.43 11.43 -7.60
C PHE A 36 -11.07 12.31 -8.79
N VAL A 37 -9.78 12.36 -9.14
CA VAL A 37 -9.28 13.16 -10.26
C VAL A 37 -8.93 12.27 -11.44
N ARG A 38 -8.02 11.31 -11.23
CA ARG A 38 -7.54 10.44 -12.30
C ARG A 38 -6.78 9.24 -11.73
N TRP A 39 -6.47 8.30 -12.59
CA TRP A 39 -5.52 7.22 -12.30
C TRP A 39 -4.15 7.61 -12.83
N ASP A 40 -3.14 7.56 -11.99
CA ASP A 40 -1.75 7.75 -12.40
C ASP A 40 -1.08 6.40 -12.62
N SER A 41 -0.38 6.26 -13.75
CA SER A 41 0.43 5.08 -14.02
C SER A 41 1.72 5.15 -13.21
N MET A 42 1.99 4.11 -12.41
CA MET A 42 3.15 4.08 -11.52
C MET A 42 4.39 3.54 -12.21
N THR A 43 4.22 2.59 -13.11
CA THR A 43 5.35 1.97 -13.82
C THR A 43 4.97 1.72 -15.27
N PRO A 44 5.73 2.26 -16.24
CA PRO A 44 5.47 2.00 -17.65
C PRO A 44 6.07 0.66 -18.09
N LYS A 45 5.63 -0.45 -17.49
CA LYS A 45 6.06 -1.78 -17.89
C LYS A 45 4.99 -2.42 -18.77
N LYS A 46 5.42 -3.22 -19.74
CA LYS A 46 4.53 -3.91 -20.67
C LYS A 46 3.59 -4.87 -19.94
N ASP A 47 4.10 -5.55 -18.92
CA ASP A 47 3.33 -6.48 -18.11
C ASP A 47 3.22 -5.94 -16.69
N GLY A 48 2.01 -5.91 -16.14
CA GLY A 48 1.77 -5.53 -14.77
C GLY A 48 1.85 -4.02 -14.52
N GLN A 49 1.34 -3.21 -15.45
CA GLN A 49 1.14 -1.80 -15.17
C GLN A 49 0.30 -1.63 -13.92
N GLN A 50 0.77 -0.77 -13.03
CA GLN A 50 0.05 -0.45 -11.80
C GLN A 50 -0.37 1.01 -11.83
N PHE A 51 -1.55 1.26 -11.30
CA PHE A 51 -2.17 2.58 -11.27
C PHE A 51 -2.49 2.96 -9.84
N ALA A 52 -2.29 4.22 -9.52
CA ALA A 52 -2.66 4.76 -8.23
C ALA A 52 -3.70 5.85 -8.42
N PRO A 53 -4.79 5.85 -7.62
CA PRO A 53 -5.81 6.90 -7.74
C PRO A 53 -5.30 8.21 -7.14
N VAL A 54 -5.64 9.33 -7.80
CA VAL A 54 -5.36 10.66 -7.30
C VAL A 54 -6.66 11.28 -6.80
N PHE A 55 -6.65 11.74 -5.56
CA PHE A 55 -7.79 12.40 -4.93
C PHE A 55 -7.44 13.80 -4.46
N GLU A 56 -8.42 14.67 -4.54
CA GLU A 56 -8.37 16.01 -3.96
C GLU A 56 -9.26 16.06 -2.73
N PHE A 57 -8.77 16.61 -1.64
CA PHE A 57 -9.53 16.73 -0.41
C PHE A 57 -9.07 17.94 0.41
N THR A 58 -9.93 18.37 1.32
CA THR A 58 -9.61 19.42 2.29
C THR A 58 -9.49 18.81 3.68
N LEU A 59 -8.43 19.16 4.38
CA LEU A 59 -8.23 18.76 5.77
C LEU A 59 -7.96 20.01 6.59
N GLY A 60 -8.90 20.36 7.48
CA GLY A 60 -8.87 21.64 8.16
C GLY A 60 -9.10 22.77 7.16
N SER A 61 -8.18 23.72 7.10
CA SER A 61 -8.21 24.85 6.16
C SER A 61 -7.34 24.63 4.93
N GLU A 62 -6.66 23.50 4.83
CA GLU A 62 -5.72 23.22 3.74
C GLU A 62 -6.29 22.25 2.72
N TRP A 63 -5.96 22.51 1.46
CA TRP A 63 -6.34 21.69 0.33
C TRP A 63 -5.17 20.82 -0.09
N TYR A 64 -5.46 19.53 -0.36
CA TYR A 64 -4.46 18.56 -0.77
C TYR A 64 -4.90 17.87 -2.06
N SER A 65 -3.91 17.61 -2.92
CA SER A 65 -4.06 16.73 -4.08
C SER A 65 -3.02 15.63 -3.93
N CYS A 66 -3.46 14.42 -3.62
CA CYS A 66 -2.56 13.35 -3.26
C CYS A 66 -2.87 12.08 -4.03
N ARG A 67 -1.81 11.35 -4.33
CA ARG A 67 -1.91 10.01 -4.90
C ARG A 67 -1.87 8.99 -3.77
N SER A 68 -2.78 8.00 -3.83
CA SER A 68 -2.75 6.89 -2.89
C SER A 68 -1.41 6.15 -2.99
N PHE A 69 -0.87 5.70 -1.85
CA PHE A 69 0.32 4.84 -1.91
C PHE A 69 -0.02 3.40 -2.31
N GLU A 70 -1.30 3.05 -2.34
CA GLU A 70 -1.75 1.77 -2.87
C GLU A 70 -1.75 1.79 -4.39
N CYS A 71 -1.31 0.68 -5.00
CA CYS A 71 -1.29 0.54 -6.45
C CYS A 71 -2.20 -0.62 -6.86
N PHE A 72 -2.87 -0.46 -7.99
CA PHE A 72 -3.85 -1.41 -8.48
C PHE A 72 -3.57 -1.80 -9.92
N SER A 73 -3.85 -3.05 -10.27
CA SER A 73 -3.75 -3.53 -11.65
C SER A 73 -4.86 -2.91 -12.51
N LEU A 74 -4.68 -2.96 -13.83
CA LEU A 74 -5.68 -2.46 -14.77
C LEU A 74 -7.06 -3.11 -14.55
N LYS A 75 -7.08 -4.42 -14.26
CA LYS A 75 -8.32 -5.14 -13.96
C LYS A 75 -8.99 -4.56 -12.72
N LYS A 76 -8.22 -4.28 -11.66
CA LYS A 76 -8.75 -3.75 -10.41
C LYS A 76 -9.27 -2.33 -10.58
N THR A 77 -8.62 -1.49 -11.40
CA THR A 77 -9.11 -0.14 -11.68
C THR A 77 -10.47 -0.18 -12.37
N GLY A 78 -10.69 -1.14 -13.27
CA GLY A 78 -11.98 -1.35 -13.90
C GLY A 78 -13.05 -1.79 -12.92
N GLU A 79 -12.71 -2.65 -11.97
CA GLU A 79 -13.64 -3.10 -10.92
C GLU A 79 -14.07 -1.96 -10.00
N LEU A 80 -13.13 -1.10 -9.62
CA LEU A 80 -13.42 0.05 -8.75
C LEU A 80 -14.27 1.10 -9.46
N ASN A 81 -14.09 1.27 -10.76
CA ASN A 81 -14.90 2.12 -11.62
C ASN A 81 -15.13 3.54 -11.06
N TYR A 82 -14.05 4.19 -10.61
CA TYR A 82 -14.14 5.55 -10.11
C TYR A 82 -14.38 6.53 -11.27
N LYS A 83 -15.27 7.48 -11.03
CA LYS A 83 -15.61 8.53 -12.01
C LYS A 83 -15.01 9.86 -11.59
N ALA A 84 -14.42 10.58 -12.55
CA ALA A 84 -13.82 11.87 -12.31
C ALA A 84 -14.84 12.86 -11.73
N ASN A 85 -14.38 13.72 -10.83
CA ASN A 85 -15.17 14.76 -10.14
C ASN A 85 -16.25 14.24 -9.20
N ARG A 86 -16.27 12.95 -8.90
CA ARG A 86 -17.17 12.38 -7.87
C ARG A 86 -16.41 12.17 -6.57
N GLU A 87 -17.16 12.26 -5.48
CA GLU A 87 -16.60 12.05 -4.14
C GLU A 87 -16.72 10.58 -3.73
N TYR A 88 -15.65 10.09 -3.11
CA TYR A 88 -15.58 8.74 -2.54
C TYR A 88 -14.95 8.83 -1.16
N PRO A 89 -15.32 7.93 -0.23
CA PRO A 89 -14.66 7.92 1.08
C PRO A 89 -13.20 7.47 0.94
N ILE A 90 -12.31 8.23 1.54
CA ILE A 90 -10.88 7.89 1.59
C ILE A 90 -10.42 7.96 3.04
N PHE A 91 -9.31 7.28 3.34
CA PHE A 91 -8.71 7.28 4.66
C PHE A 91 -7.36 7.98 4.59
N VAL A 92 -7.16 8.92 5.49
CA VAL A 92 -5.98 9.80 5.49
C VAL A 92 -5.30 9.74 6.85
N ASN A 93 -3.96 9.81 6.84
CA ASN A 93 -3.21 9.97 8.08
C ASN A 93 -3.29 11.44 8.50
N PRO A 94 -3.92 11.78 9.64
CA PRO A 94 -4.07 13.17 10.05
C PRO A 94 -2.75 13.90 10.31
N ARG A 95 -1.68 13.16 10.59
CA ARG A 95 -0.34 13.73 10.79
C ARG A 95 0.42 13.93 9.48
N LYS A 96 0.14 13.09 8.48
CA LYS A 96 0.73 13.14 7.14
C LYS A 96 -0.37 13.01 6.10
N PRO A 97 -1.05 14.11 5.76
CA PRO A 97 -2.19 14.03 4.83
C PRO A 97 -1.85 13.48 3.45
N LYS A 98 -0.58 13.48 3.07
CA LYS A 98 -0.12 12.87 1.82
C LYS A 98 -0.21 11.35 1.84
N ASP A 99 -0.23 10.73 3.02
CA ASP A 99 -0.47 9.30 3.17
C ASP A 99 -1.98 9.08 3.19
N MET A 100 -2.52 8.54 2.12
CA MET A 100 -3.94 8.22 2.01
C MET A 100 -4.13 6.86 1.37
N ILE A 101 -5.23 6.22 1.72
CA ILE A 101 -5.63 4.94 1.13
C ILE A 101 -7.13 4.97 0.85
N ILE A 102 -7.58 4.13 -0.06
CA ILE A 102 -8.99 4.06 -0.41
C ILE A 102 -9.76 3.04 0.42
N ALA A 103 -9.07 2.08 1.04
CA ALA A 103 -9.70 1.08 1.90
C ALA A 103 -8.73 0.61 2.98
N ARG A 104 -9.21 0.55 4.22
CA ARG A 104 -8.41 0.07 5.35
C ARG A 104 -8.49 -1.45 5.44
N LYS A 105 -7.94 -2.14 4.44
CA LYS A 105 -7.86 -3.60 4.47
C LYS A 105 -6.50 -4.05 3.94
N LEU A 106 -6.09 -5.23 4.37
CA LEU A 106 -4.88 -5.85 3.85
C LEU A 106 -5.22 -6.58 2.56
N TYR A 107 -4.45 -6.29 1.52
CA TYR A 107 -4.58 -6.98 0.25
C TYR A 107 -3.70 -8.23 0.24
N TRP A 108 -3.90 -9.07 -0.76
CA TRP A 108 -3.11 -10.29 -0.93
C TRP A 108 -1.60 -10.01 -0.92
N GLU A 109 -1.18 -8.92 -1.56
CA GLU A 109 0.22 -8.53 -1.64
C GLU A 109 0.82 -8.23 -0.27
N ASP A 110 0.02 -7.68 0.64
CA ASP A 110 0.46 -7.39 2.01
C ASP A 110 0.72 -8.68 2.79
N TYR A 111 -0.13 -9.69 2.60
CA TYR A 111 0.06 -10.99 3.24
C TYR A 111 1.27 -11.72 2.69
N CYS A 112 1.57 -11.57 1.39
CA CYS A 112 2.72 -12.21 0.76
C CYS A 112 4.04 -11.84 1.45
N VAL A 113 4.19 -10.59 1.88
CA VAL A 113 5.40 -10.12 2.59
C VAL A 113 5.59 -10.91 3.88
N PHE A 114 4.53 -11.13 4.65
CA PHE A 114 4.59 -11.89 5.89
C PHE A 114 4.86 -13.37 5.63
N VAL A 115 4.29 -13.95 4.57
CA VAL A 115 4.54 -15.34 4.19
C VAL A 115 6.02 -15.52 3.83
N VAL A 116 6.59 -14.60 3.04
CA VAL A 116 8.01 -14.64 2.69
C VAL A 116 8.89 -14.52 3.92
N ALA A 117 8.55 -13.62 4.84
CA ALA A 117 9.28 -13.46 6.10
C ALA A 117 9.27 -14.74 6.92
N ALA A 118 8.11 -15.37 7.07
CA ALA A 118 7.97 -16.63 7.80
C ALA A 118 8.79 -17.74 7.16
N PHE A 119 8.74 -17.86 5.83
CA PHE A 119 9.52 -18.85 5.09
C PHE A 119 11.01 -18.66 5.31
N CYS A 120 11.50 -17.43 5.19
CA CYS A 120 12.93 -17.12 5.39
C CYS A 120 13.38 -17.45 6.83
N LEU A 121 12.55 -17.14 7.83
CA LEU A 121 12.88 -17.45 9.22
C LEU A 121 12.90 -18.96 9.48
N VAL A 122 11.94 -19.69 8.90
CA VAL A 122 11.93 -21.17 9.02
C VAL A 122 13.19 -21.76 8.39
N MET A 123 13.58 -21.28 7.21
CA MET A 123 14.79 -21.76 6.53
C MET A 123 16.06 -21.47 7.33
N ALA A 124 16.07 -20.38 8.11
CA ALA A 124 17.21 -20.05 8.97
C ALA A 124 17.42 -21.05 10.11
N PHE A 125 16.36 -21.70 10.56
CA PHE A 125 16.38 -22.60 11.71
C PHE A 125 16.34 -24.09 11.33
N ILE A 126 16.22 -24.42 10.05
CA ILE A 126 16.26 -25.82 9.63
C ILE A 126 17.69 -26.36 9.80
N PRO A 127 17.85 -27.46 10.53
CA PRO A 127 19.17 -28.12 10.65
C PRO A 127 19.55 -28.75 9.31
N VAL A 128 20.74 -28.44 8.87
CA VAL A 128 21.30 -28.99 7.62
C VAL A 128 22.50 -29.87 7.93
#